data_9b6e2519491ac54dc3718c4836b99fac
#
_entry.id   9b6e2519491ac54dc3718c4836b99fac
#
_cell.length_a   1.000
_cell.length_b   1.000
_cell.length_c   1.000
_cell.angle_alpha   90.00
_cell.angle_beta   90.00
_cell.angle_gamma   90.00
#
_symmetry.space_group_name_H-M   'P 1'
#
loop_
_entity.id
_entity.type
_entity.pdbx_description
1 polymer ?
#
loop_
_entity_poly.entity_id
_entity_poly.type
_entity_poly.pdbx_seq_one_letter_code
_entity_poly.pdbx_strand_id
1 'polypeptide(L)'
;MSKILIIDDEVQIRTLLTRMMELEGYDVCQAGDCRAALKQLELQNPDVALCDVFLPDGNGVDLVLAIKKAAPNVEVILLTAHGNIPD
;
A
#
# COMPACT_ATOMS: atom_id res chain seq x y z
N MET A 1 -5.43 5.44 16.84
CA MET A 1 -5.81 4.37 15.92
C MET A 1 -4.85 4.34 14.74
N SER A 2 -4.42 3.16 14.37
CA SER A 2 -3.44 3.07 13.28
C SER A 2 -4.11 3.30 11.93
N LYS A 3 -3.38 3.93 11.05
CA LYS A 3 -3.83 4.18 9.68
C LYS A 3 -3.00 3.36 8.71
N ILE A 4 -3.67 2.69 7.80
CA ILE A 4 -3.04 1.84 6.81
C ILE A 4 -3.26 2.40 5.42
N LEU A 5 -2.19 2.50 4.64
CA LEU A 5 -2.27 2.85 3.23
C LEU A 5 -2.21 1.58 2.42
N ILE A 6 -3.20 1.35 1.58
CA ILE A 6 -3.26 0.19 0.71
C ILE A 6 -2.94 0.62 -0.71
N ILE A 7 -1.90 0.03 -1.28
CA ILE A 7 -1.40 0.40 -2.61
C ILE A 7 -1.52 -0.80 -3.54
N ASP A 8 -2.48 -0.74 -4.44
CA ASP A 8 -2.74 -1.84 -5.39
C ASP A 8 -3.53 -1.26 -6.55
N ASP A 9 -3.16 -1.61 -7.77
CA ASP A 9 -3.84 -1.07 -8.95
C ASP A 9 -5.17 -1.77 -9.23
N GLU A 10 -5.39 -2.95 -8.64
CA GLU A 10 -6.65 -3.64 -8.83
C GLU A 10 -7.68 -3.14 -7.83
N VAL A 11 -8.70 -2.49 -8.34
CA VAL A 11 -9.75 -1.89 -7.50
C VAL A 11 -10.41 -2.92 -6.59
N GLN A 12 -10.66 -4.11 -7.12
CA GLN A 12 -11.35 -5.15 -6.34
C GLN A 12 -10.52 -5.60 -5.15
N ILE A 13 -9.22 -5.81 -5.36
CA ILE A 13 -8.32 -6.23 -4.28
C ILE A 13 -8.18 -5.10 -3.26
N ARG A 14 -8.01 -3.88 -3.74
CA ARG A 14 -7.87 -2.72 -2.87
C ARG A 14 -9.12 -2.53 -2.01
N THR A 15 -10.28 -2.71 -2.60
CA THR A 15 -11.56 -2.60 -1.89
C THR A 15 -11.70 -3.69 -0.84
N LEU A 16 -11.34 -4.91 -1.19
CA LEU A 16 -11.42 -6.04 -0.27
C LEU A 16 -10.50 -5.83 0.94
N LEU A 17 -9.26 -5.48 0.67
CA LEU A 17 -8.29 -5.24 1.74
C LEU A 17 -8.73 -4.08 2.64
N THR A 18 -9.27 -3.04 2.04
CA THR A 18 -9.77 -1.90 2.80
C THR A 18 -10.86 -2.34 3.78
N ARG A 19 -11.80 -3.15 3.28
CA ARG A 19 -12.86 -3.62 4.13
C ARG A 19 -12.37 -4.48 5.26
N MET A 20 -11.44 -5.38 4.96
CA MET A 20 -10.87 -6.26 5.97
C MET A 20 -10.16 -5.46 7.06
N MET A 21 -9.40 -4.46 6.68
CA MET A 21 -8.68 -3.65 7.64
C MET A 21 -9.62 -2.77 8.47
N GLU A 22 -10.66 -2.23 7.84
CA GLU A 22 -11.64 -1.43 8.57
C GLU A 22 -12.39 -2.26 9.60
N LEU A 23 -12.69 -3.51 9.27
CA LEU A 23 -13.34 -4.42 10.21
C LEU A 23 -12.47 -4.72 11.42
N GLU A 24 -11.14 -4.60 11.25
CA GLU A 24 -10.22 -4.79 12.36
C GLU A 24 -10.00 -3.50 13.15
N GLY A 25 -10.65 -2.43 12.78
CA GLY A 25 -10.58 -1.18 13.51
C GLY A 25 -9.55 -0.18 13.03
N TYR A 26 -8.96 -0.41 11.85
CA TYR A 26 -7.97 0.51 11.31
C TYR A 26 -8.62 1.57 10.44
N ASP A 27 -7.98 2.74 10.39
CA ASP A 27 -8.33 3.73 9.38
C ASP A 27 -7.57 3.36 8.12
N VAL A 28 -8.19 3.50 6.96
CA VAL A 28 -7.58 3.07 5.70
C VAL A 28 -7.60 4.19 4.68
N CYS A 29 -6.49 4.36 3.98
CA CYS A 29 -6.45 5.19 2.77
C CYS A 29 -5.92 4.32 1.64
N GLN A 30 -6.18 4.71 0.41
CA GLN A 30 -5.91 3.87 -0.76
C GLN A 30 -5.16 4.63 -1.83
N ALA A 31 -4.37 3.91 -2.61
CA ALA A 31 -3.70 4.44 -3.78
C ALA A 31 -3.62 3.36 -4.85
N GLY A 32 -3.82 3.74 -6.09
CA GLY A 32 -3.81 2.80 -7.22
C GLY A 32 -2.49 2.74 -7.98
N ASP A 33 -1.56 3.61 -7.67
CA ASP A 33 -0.27 3.64 -8.34
C ASP A 33 0.77 4.31 -7.45
N CYS A 34 2.01 4.36 -7.91
CA CYS A 34 3.12 4.91 -7.12
C CYS A 34 2.91 6.39 -6.81
N ARG A 35 2.45 7.15 -7.78
CA ARG A 35 2.27 8.57 -7.62
C ARG A 35 1.20 8.87 -6.58
N ALA A 36 0.07 8.19 -6.68
CA ALA A 36 -1.00 8.35 -5.70
C ALA A 36 -0.55 7.92 -4.31
N ALA A 37 0.27 6.87 -4.24
CA ALA A 37 0.79 6.38 -2.97
C ALA A 37 1.63 7.43 -2.26
N LEU A 38 2.54 8.06 -2.98
CA LEU A 38 3.39 9.09 -2.38
C LEU A 38 2.57 10.30 -1.93
N LYS A 39 1.53 10.62 -2.68
CA LYS A 39 0.66 11.72 -2.32
C LYS A 39 -0.13 11.39 -1.05
N GLN A 40 -0.67 10.18 -0.96
CA GLN A 40 -1.40 9.74 0.22
C GLN A 40 -0.48 9.65 1.45
N LEU A 41 0.75 9.25 1.24
CA LEU A 41 1.74 9.20 2.30
C LEU A 41 1.89 10.58 2.94
N GLU A 42 2.00 11.60 2.10
CA GLU A 42 2.18 12.96 2.57
C GLU A 42 0.93 13.51 3.25
N LEU A 43 -0.24 13.24 2.65
CA LEU A 43 -1.49 13.79 3.14
C LEU A 43 -2.04 13.08 4.38
N GLN A 44 -1.85 11.78 4.46
CA GLN A 44 -2.51 10.96 5.45
C GLN A 44 -1.62 10.49 6.59
N ASN A 45 -0.31 10.53 6.42
CA ASN A 45 0.64 10.06 7.42
C ASN A 45 0.29 8.65 7.94
N PRO A 46 0.25 7.66 7.08
CA PRO A 46 -0.10 6.31 7.54
C PRO A 46 1.00 5.72 8.41
N ASP A 47 0.63 4.74 9.21
CA ASP A 47 1.59 4.02 10.05
C ASP A 47 2.16 2.82 9.30
N VAL A 48 1.34 2.22 8.44
CA VAL A 48 1.70 1.02 7.68
C VAL A 48 1.26 1.20 6.24
N ALA A 49 2.07 0.71 5.31
CA ALA A 49 1.70 0.67 3.90
C ALA A 49 1.76 -0.77 3.41
N LEU A 50 0.67 -1.24 2.82
CA LEU A 50 0.62 -2.53 2.15
C LEU A 50 0.74 -2.26 0.66
N CYS A 51 1.78 -2.77 0.04
CA CYS A 51 2.13 -2.39 -1.32
C CYS A 51 2.24 -3.59 -2.24
N ASP A 52 1.55 -3.53 -3.38
CA ASP A 52 1.72 -4.53 -4.42
C ASP A 52 3.08 -4.33 -5.10
N VAL A 53 3.69 -5.40 -5.48
CA VAL A 53 5.00 -5.34 -6.16
C VAL A 53 4.85 -4.75 -7.57
N PHE A 54 3.74 -5.06 -8.25
CA PHE A 54 3.55 -4.60 -9.63
C PHE A 54 2.54 -3.47 -9.70
N LEU A 55 3.00 -2.29 -10.10
CA LEU A 55 2.16 -1.12 -10.23
C LEU A 55 2.30 -0.54 -11.64
N PRO A 56 1.28 0.15 -12.15
CA PRO A 56 1.29 0.62 -13.54
C PRO A 56 2.37 1.66 -13.86
N ASP A 57 2.79 2.43 -12.88
CA ASP A 57 3.77 3.49 -13.09
C ASP A 57 5.11 3.21 -12.40
N GLY A 58 5.35 1.96 -12.03
CA GLY A 58 6.61 1.60 -11.40
C GLY A 58 6.49 0.25 -10.72
N ASN A 59 7.44 -0.05 -9.85
CA ASN A 59 7.34 -1.29 -9.10
C ASN A 59 7.39 -1.02 -7.60
N GLY A 60 6.87 -1.99 -6.85
CA GLY A 60 6.74 -1.84 -5.40
C GLY A 60 8.08 -1.71 -4.68
N VAL A 61 9.12 -2.33 -5.22
CA VAL A 61 10.44 -2.26 -4.57
C VAL A 61 10.97 -0.83 -4.59
N ASP A 62 10.89 -0.17 -5.74
CA ASP A 62 11.33 1.21 -5.84
C ASP A 62 10.45 2.12 -5.00
N LEU A 63 9.15 1.84 -4.96
CA LEU A 63 8.23 2.61 -4.16
C LEU A 63 8.54 2.48 -2.66
N VAL A 64 8.88 1.26 -2.21
CA VAL A 64 9.27 1.06 -0.81
C VAL A 64 10.46 1.94 -0.45
N LEU A 65 11.46 1.99 -1.34
CA LEU A 65 12.64 2.83 -1.10
C LEU A 65 12.23 4.31 -0.99
N ALA A 66 11.34 4.74 -1.87
CA ALA A 66 10.87 6.13 -1.85
C ALA A 66 10.09 6.44 -0.57
N ILE A 67 9.24 5.51 -0.14
CA ILE A 67 8.46 5.67 1.08
C ILE A 67 9.39 5.74 2.30
N LYS A 68 10.34 4.83 2.39
CA LYS A 68 11.25 4.79 3.53
C LYS A 68 12.13 6.04 3.59
N LYS A 69 12.44 6.61 2.44
CA LYS A 69 13.20 7.84 2.39
C LYS A 69 12.36 9.04 2.85
N ALA A 70 11.11 9.09 2.41
CA ALA A 70 10.22 10.20 2.74
C ALA A 70 9.64 10.09 4.15
N ALA A 71 9.39 8.87 4.61
CA ALA A 71 8.75 8.63 5.90
C ALA A 71 9.38 7.39 6.56
N PRO A 72 10.54 7.54 7.18
CA PRO A 72 11.28 6.39 7.72
C PRO A 72 10.53 5.56 8.76
N ASN A 73 9.55 6.15 9.41
CA ASN A 73 8.82 5.45 10.47
C ASN A 73 7.66 4.61 9.96
N VAL A 74 7.34 4.69 8.68
CA VAL A 74 6.26 3.91 8.13
C VAL A 74 6.74 2.48 7.88
N GLU A 75 5.96 1.52 8.37
CA GLU A 75 6.24 0.11 8.10
C GLU A 75 5.69 -0.22 6.74
N VAL A 76 6.47 -0.86 5.89
CA VAL A 76 6.02 -1.21 4.55
C VAL A 76 6.04 -2.72 4.39
N ILE A 77 4.93 -3.27 3.93
CA ILE A 77 4.78 -4.69 3.68
C ILE A 77 4.50 -4.88 2.19
N LEU A 78 5.37 -5.63 1.53
CA LEU A 78 5.16 -5.94 0.11
C LEU A 78 4.28 -7.16 -0.02
N LEU A 79 3.30 -7.08 -0.87
CA LEU A 79 2.39 -8.19 -1.15
C LEU A 79 2.75 -8.77 -2.51
N THR A 80 3.02 -10.06 -2.54
CA THR A 80 3.31 -10.70 -3.80
C THR A 80 2.05 -11.37 -4.27
N ALA A 81 1.10 -10.55 -4.52
CA ALA A 81 -0.19 -11.08 -4.79
C ALA A 81 -0.26 -11.98 -5.97
N HIS A 82 0.64 -11.86 -6.84
CA HIS A 82 0.50 -12.65 -7.96
C HIS A 82 1.14 -13.93 -7.77
N GLY A 83 1.26 -14.23 -6.77
CA GLY A 83 1.62 -15.22 -6.35
C GLY A 83 2.05 -16.36 -6.99
N ASN A 84 2.50 -16.43 -7.68
CA ASN A 84 3.00 -17.32 -8.15
C ASN A 84 3.17 -18.48 -7.57
N ILE A 85 2.29 -19.03 -7.44
CA ILE A 85 2.28 -20.13 -6.92
C ILE A 85 2.75 -21.07 -7.83
N PRO A 86 3.67 -21.68 -7.65
CA PRO A 86 4.21 -22.60 -8.42
C PRO A 86 3.32 -23.73 -8.38
N ASP A 87 2.98 -24.16 -9.21
CA ASP A 87 2.27 -25.18 -9.22
C ASP A 87 2.84 -26.29 -9.05
#